data_9711ee8afc876f00df21271dda51a9a5
#
_entry.id   9711ee8afc876f00df21271dda51a9a5
#
_cell.length_a   1.000
_cell.length_b   1.000
_cell.length_c   1.000
_cell.angle_alpha   90.00
_cell.angle_beta   90.00
_cell.angle_gamma   90.00
#
_symmetry.space_group_name_H-M   'P 1'
#
loop_
_entity.id
_entity.type
_entity.pdbx_description
1 polymer ?
#
loop_
_entity_poly.entity_id
_entity_poly.type
_entity_poly.pdbx_seq_one_letter_code
_entity_poly.pdbx_strand_id
1 'polypeptide(L)'
;MAEEVLRMQGITKIYPNGFMANKDVTFGIGANEIHALVGENGAGKTTLMKILFGMEDCQQGSIFINGKEERIANPLDAIAKGVGMVHQHFMLLPSLSVAENVTLGVEPMKNGLFDYEAAVKNTQEIADKYNFKVDATAKVSTLSVGQMQKVEILKALIKGAKILILDEPTAVLTPQETEELFEQLFNLRDSGVSVIFISHKLEEVMRICSKVTVLRHGECMGTYDTKDLDEAKISRLMVGRDVVLKIEKEDPKPKEAILEIRNLKRFNSFGKAVIDGVTFTVHSGEVVGIAGVEGNGQSELSEVLAGLSDFASGDVILNGKSIKGLSVRQIRDKGMAYIAEDRMVEGVAGDMSIEMNIMADRFSKKHYKKNGMFVDARKIRKETQQLIKDFEISCDGPEQPVRMLSGGNIQKVVVAREFTSGANFILANQPTRGIDVGTAEMIRKTIVRKSREEGTCTVLISADLNEVLECSDRLLVMRKGKVVAAFPKANEVSEDTLGEYMLGIREMTPEQMEGLL
;
A
#
# COMPACT_ATOMS: atom_id res chain seq x y z
N MET A 1 37.40 2.25 -1.33
CA MET A 1 36.05 2.15 -1.91
C MET A 1 35.63 0.73 -1.75
N ALA A 2 34.44 0.45 -1.21
CA ALA A 2 33.95 -0.93 -1.16
C ALA A 2 33.88 -1.47 -2.60
N GLU A 3 34.20 -2.77 -2.78
CA GLU A 3 34.14 -3.43 -4.08
C GLU A 3 32.70 -3.43 -4.57
N GLU A 4 32.43 -2.87 -5.75
CA GLU A 4 31.09 -2.75 -6.33
C GLU A 4 30.71 -4.11 -6.92
N VAL A 5 29.67 -4.75 -6.37
CA VAL A 5 29.22 -6.08 -6.82
C VAL A 5 28.21 -6.00 -7.97
N LEU A 6 27.53 -4.87 -8.10
CA LEU A 6 26.58 -4.60 -9.19
C LEU A 6 26.73 -3.16 -9.65
N ARG A 7 26.74 -2.95 -10.97
CA ARG A 7 26.61 -1.65 -11.61
C ARG A 7 25.73 -1.73 -12.84
N MET A 8 24.68 -0.96 -12.86
CA MET A 8 23.86 -0.67 -14.04
C MET A 8 24.28 0.71 -14.54
N GLN A 9 24.70 0.84 -15.79
CA GLN A 9 25.24 2.08 -16.32
C GLN A 9 24.49 2.52 -17.56
N GLY A 10 23.97 3.75 -17.53
CA GLY A 10 23.31 4.40 -18.67
C GLY A 10 22.00 3.72 -19.11
N ILE A 11 21.27 3.12 -18.19
CA ILE A 11 20.07 2.34 -18.52
C ILE A 11 18.96 3.26 -19.01
N THR A 12 18.50 2.98 -20.25
CA THR A 12 17.35 3.67 -20.85
C THR A 12 16.29 2.66 -21.28
N LYS A 13 15.05 2.87 -20.78
CA LYS A 13 13.88 2.06 -21.11
C LYS A 13 12.74 2.92 -21.59
N ILE A 14 12.28 2.60 -22.81
CA ILE A 14 11.09 3.22 -23.43
C ILE A 14 10.09 2.09 -23.73
N TYR A 15 8.87 2.22 -23.23
CA TYR A 15 7.78 1.30 -23.53
C TYR A 15 7.15 1.56 -24.91
N PRO A 16 6.44 0.59 -25.51
CA PRO A 16 5.85 0.73 -26.84
C PRO A 16 4.86 1.91 -27.01
N ASN A 17 4.27 2.36 -25.90
CA ASN A 17 3.39 3.53 -25.86
C ASN A 17 4.13 4.87 -25.85
N GLY A 18 5.47 4.87 -25.97
CA GLY A 18 6.32 6.05 -25.90
C GLY A 18 6.69 6.52 -24.51
N PHE A 19 6.21 5.86 -23.46
CA PHE A 19 6.56 6.22 -22.07
C PHE A 19 8.00 5.82 -21.75
N MET A 20 8.82 6.80 -21.39
CA MET A 20 10.21 6.62 -20.98
C MET A 20 10.27 6.37 -19.46
N ALA A 21 10.46 5.11 -19.07
CA ALA A 21 10.48 4.70 -17.68
C ALA A 21 11.83 4.90 -16.98
N ASN A 22 12.93 4.78 -17.75
CA ASN A 22 14.29 5.08 -17.28
C ASN A 22 15.02 5.85 -18.38
N LYS A 23 15.80 6.85 -17.98
CA LYS A 23 16.56 7.73 -18.87
C LYS A 23 17.98 7.89 -18.35
N ASP A 24 18.93 7.25 -19.00
CA ASP A 24 20.36 7.29 -18.67
C ASP A 24 20.65 7.02 -17.18
N VAL A 25 19.94 6.03 -16.61
CA VAL A 25 20.04 5.73 -15.17
C VAL A 25 21.31 4.95 -14.91
N THR A 26 22.14 5.45 -13.98
CA THR A 26 23.26 4.73 -13.40
C THR A 26 22.99 4.42 -11.94
N PHE A 27 23.11 3.13 -11.58
CA PHE A 27 22.86 2.60 -10.24
C PHE A 27 23.90 1.53 -9.90
N GLY A 28 24.42 1.56 -8.69
CA GLY A 28 25.39 0.57 -8.23
C GLY A 28 25.21 0.21 -6.75
N ILE A 29 25.67 -0.98 -6.37
CA ILE A 29 25.66 -1.46 -4.99
C ILE A 29 27.01 -2.10 -4.64
N GLY A 30 27.50 -1.81 -3.44
CA GLY A 30 28.70 -2.41 -2.88
C GLY A 30 28.49 -3.81 -2.30
N ALA A 31 29.59 -4.51 -2.03
CA ALA A 31 29.55 -5.80 -1.35
C ALA A 31 29.04 -5.63 0.09
N ASN A 32 28.18 -6.56 0.53
CA ASN A 32 27.66 -6.61 1.91
C ASN A 32 26.99 -5.28 2.32
N GLU A 33 26.20 -4.71 1.42
CA GLU A 33 25.51 -3.44 1.59
C GLU A 33 24.00 -3.63 1.54
N ILE A 34 23.26 -2.90 2.40
CA ILE A 34 21.83 -2.67 2.22
C ILE A 34 21.70 -1.29 1.62
N HIS A 35 21.27 -1.25 0.35
CA HIS A 35 21.16 -0.04 -0.45
C HIS A 35 19.70 0.26 -0.79
N ALA A 36 19.21 1.42 -0.40
CA ALA A 36 17.86 1.82 -0.74
C ALA A 36 17.75 2.35 -2.17
N LEU A 37 16.73 1.94 -2.89
CA LEU A 37 16.29 2.56 -4.14
C LEU A 37 14.94 3.22 -3.90
N VAL A 38 14.92 4.55 -3.80
CA VAL A 38 13.72 5.34 -3.47
C VAL A 38 13.28 6.22 -4.63
N GLY A 39 12.04 6.65 -4.61
CA GLY A 39 11.45 7.53 -5.62
C GLY A 39 9.94 7.39 -5.59
N GLU A 40 9.22 8.33 -6.20
CA GLU A 40 7.76 8.26 -6.30
C GLU A 40 7.29 7.07 -7.16
N ASN A 41 6.00 6.74 -7.07
CA ASN A 41 5.40 5.73 -7.94
C ASN A 41 5.49 6.22 -9.40
N GLY A 42 5.97 5.33 -10.29
CA GLY A 42 6.25 5.70 -11.68
C GLY A 42 7.63 6.32 -11.89
N ALA A 43 8.47 6.49 -10.85
CA ALA A 43 9.84 7.00 -11.00
C ALA A 43 10.80 6.04 -11.72
N GLY A 44 10.37 4.82 -12.06
CA GLY A 44 11.17 3.84 -12.80
C GLY A 44 11.88 2.78 -11.96
N LYS A 45 11.67 2.74 -10.61
CA LYS A 45 12.33 1.78 -9.69
C LYS A 45 12.09 0.32 -10.09
N THR A 46 10.82 -0.08 -10.13
CA THR A 46 10.43 -1.46 -10.47
C THR A 46 10.85 -1.83 -11.90
N THR A 47 10.80 -0.88 -12.85
CA THR A 47 11.29 -1.10 -14.21
C THR A 47 12.80 -1.36 -14.23
N LEU A 48 13.59 -0.57 -13.50
CA LEU A 48 15.03 -0.75 -13.38
C LEU A 48 15.37 -2.14 -12.79
N MET A 49 14.65 -2.57 -11.76
CA MET A 49 14.85 -3.89 -11.14
C MET A 49 14.35 -5.03 -12.03
N LYS A 50 13.28 -4.86 -12.78
CA LYS A 50 12.84 -5.84 -13.79
C LYS A 50 13.87 -6.03 -14.90
N ILE A 51 14.56 -4.96 -15.30
CA ILE A 51 15.69 -5.07 -16.26
C ILE A 51 16.85 -5.86 -15.62
N LEU A 52 17.22 -5.58 -14.37
CA LEU A 52 18.24 -6.31 -13.64
C LEU A 52 17.89 -7.80 -13.47
N PHE A 53 16.61 -8.10 -13.25
CA PHE A 53 16.13 -9.46 -13.08
C PHE A 53 15.80 -10.18 -14.40
N GLY A 54 15.98 -9.51 -15.57
CA GLY A 54 15.74 -10.10 -16.89
C GLY A 54 14.26 -10.30 -17.26
N MET A 55 13.35 -9.57 -16.62
CA MET A 55 11.91 -9.54 -16.96
C MET A 55 11.59 -8.50 -18.04
N GLU A 56 12.46 -7.52 -18.22
CA GLU A 56 12.33 -6.43 -19.18
C GLU A 56 13.68 -6.18 -19.86
N ASP A 57 13.68 -5.82 -21.14
CA ASP A 57 14.85 -5.38 -21.87
C ASP A 57 15.04 -3.86 -21.75
N CYS A 58 16.26 -3.36 -21.83
CA CYS A 58 16.56 -1.93 -22.01
C CYS A 58 17.00 -1.65 -23.46
N GLN A 59 16.76 -0.40 -23.92
CA GLN A 59 17.22 0.03 -25.24
C GLN A 59 18.69 0.44 -25.23
N GLN A 60 19.19 0.95 -24.09
CA GLN A 60 20.57 1.39 -23.93
C GLN A 60 21.07 1.07 -22.52
N GLY A 61 22.38 0.98 -22.39
CA GLY A 61 23.07 0.74 -21.12
C GLY A 61 23.67 -0.64 -21.00
N SER A 62 24.47 -0.84 -19.94
CA SER A 62 25.17 -2.08 -19.62
C SER A 62 24.99 -2.44 -18.15
N ILE A 63 25.01 -3.74 -17.86
CA ILE A 63 24.95 -4.29 -16.50
C ILE A 63 26.27 -5.00 -16.21
N PHE A 64 26.89 -4.66 -15.08
CA PHE A 64 28.13 -5.27 -14.62
C PHE A 64 27.86 -6.00 -13.29
N ILE A 65 28.25 -7.26 -13.20
CA ILE A 65 28.19 -8.06 -11.97
C ILE A 65 29.61 -8.47 -11.64
N ASN A 66 30.08 -8.13 -10.43
CA ASN A 66 31.47 -8.35 -9.99
C ASN A 66 32.49 -7.79 -10.99
N GLY A 67 32.24 -6.60 -11.53
CA GLY A 67 33.12 -5.91 -12.48
C GLY A 67 33.10 -6.45 -13.91
N LYS A 68 32.33 -7.51 -14.21
CA LYS A 68 32.22 -8.11 -15.53
C LYS A 68 30.89 -7.68 -16.18
N GLU A 69 30.97 -7.22 -17.42
CA GLU A 69 29.76 -6.91 -18.19
C GLU A 69 29.00 -8.19 -18.49
N GLU A 70 27.73 -8.22 -18.10
CA GLU A 70 26.85 -9.36 -18.22
C GLU A 70 25.57 -9.01 -18.98
N ARG A 71 25.17 -9.87 -19.89
CA ARG A 71 23.84 -9.77 -20.52
C ARG A 71 22.89 -10.68 -19.75
N ILE A 72 21.76 -10.11 -19.33
CA ILE A 72 20.68 -10.83 -18.65
C ILE A 72 19.51 -10.90 -19.61
N ALA A 73 19.25 -12.09 -20.18
CA ALA A 73 18.22 -12.27 -21.19
C ALA A 73 16.85 -12.70 -20.61
N ASN A 74 16.85 -13.28 -19.39
CA ASN A 74 15.66 -13.78 -18.72
C ASN A 74 15.94 -13.98 -17.21
N PRO A 75 14.91 -14.23 -16.38
CA PRO A 75 15.09 -14.44 -14.94
C PRO A 75 16.01 -15.61 -14.56
N LEU A 76 16.08 -16.66 -15.36
CA LEU A 76 16.99 -17.79 -15.08
C LEU A 76 18.45 -17.37 -15.22
N ASP A 77 18.77 -16.51 -16.19
CA ASP A 77 20.12 -15.95 -16.33
C ASP A 77 20.47 -15.05 -15.12
N ALA A 78 19.54 -14.25 -14.64
CA ALA A 78 19.72 -13.42 -13.44
C ALA A 78 20.03 -14.29 -12.21
N ILE A 79 19.24 -15.35 -12.00
CA ILE A 79 19.42 -16.29 -10.90
C ILE A 79 20.78 -16.99 -11.01
N ALA A 80 21.16 -17.46 -12.20
CA ALA A 80 22.47 -18.11 -12.43
C ALA A 80 23.65 -17.18 -12.13
N LYS A 81 23.46 -15.86 -12.23
CA LYS A 81 24.44 -14.81 -11.89
C LYS A 81 24.35 -14.36 -10.43
N GLY A 82 23.51 -15.00 -9.63
CA GLY A 82 23.34 -14.72 -8.20
C GLY A 82 22.44 -13.53 -7.89
N VAL A 83 21.58 -13.10 -8.82
CA VAL A 83 20.55 -12.08 -8.56
C VAL A 83 19.23 -12.77 -8.19
N GLY A 84 18.67 -12.45 -7.02
CA GLY A 84 17.36 -12.90 -6.57
C GLY A 84 16.41 -11.72 -6.44
N MET A 85 15.11 -11.96 -6.61
CA MET A 85 14.09 -10.93 -6.46
C MET A 85 12.90 -11.47 -5.66
N VAL A 86 12.48 -10.70 -4.67
CA VAL A 86 11.23 -10.86 -3.93
C VAL A 86 10.28 -9.76 -4.40
N HIS A 87 9.16 -10.17 -4.94
CA HIS A 87 8.15 -9.28 -5.50
C HIS A 87 7.23 -8.72 -4.42
N GLN A 88 6.59 -7.59 -4.72
CA GLN A 88 5.59 -6.95 -3.85
C GLN A 88 4.41 -7.88 -3.51
N HIS A 89 4.01 -8.76 -4.43
CA HIS A 89 2.99 -9.79 -4.21
C HIS A 89 3.64 -11.16 -4.10
N PHE A 90 3.20 -11.94 -3.11
CA PHE A 90 3.75 -13.29 -2.88
C PHE A 90 3.52 -14.22 -4.07
N MET A 91 4.59 -14.85 -4.53
CA MET A 91 4.57 -15.84 -5.60
C MET A 91 4.64 -17.26 -5.01
N LEU A 92 3.85 -17.52 -3.96
CA LEU A 92 3.77 -18.79 -3.26
C LEU A 92 2.52 -19.57 -3.65
N LEU A 93 2.62 -20.89 -3.67
CA LEU A 93 1.51 -21.81 -3.91
C LEU A 93 0.93 -22.24 -2.56
N PRO A 94 -0.29 -21.80 -2.18
CA PRO A 94 -0.85 -21.99 -0.84
C PRO A 94 -1.06 -23.47 -0.47
N SER A 95 -1.28 -24.34 -1.47
CA SER A 95 -1.52 -25.78 -1.28
C SER A 95 -0.26 -26.57 -0.98
N LEU A 96 0.92 -26.03 -1.31
CA LEU A 96 2.21 -26.69 -1.12
C LEU A 96 2.81 -26.34 0.24
N SER A 97 3.74 -27.19 0.71
CA SER A 97 4.55 -26.92 1.90
C SER A 97 5.59 -25.81 1.62
N VAL A 98 6.19 -25.29 2.69
CA VAL A 98 7.32 -24.36 2.60
C VAL A 98 8.46 -24.97 1.79
N ALA A 99 8.86 -26.21 2.08
CA ALA A 99 9.95 -26.90 1.36
C ALA A 99 9.65 -27.05 -0.13
N GLU A 100 8.44 -27.42 -0.52
CA GLU A 100 8.04 -27.52 -1.93
C GLU A 100 8.06 -26.15 -2.62
N ASN A 101 7.59 -25.09 -1.97
CA ASN A 101 7.65 -23.73 -2.53
C ASN A 101 9.10 -23.23 -2.68
N VAL A 102 9.94 -23.44 -1.67
CA VAL A 102 11.34 -22.96 -1.65
C VAL A 102 12.18 -23.68 -2.71
N THR A 103 11.98 -24.98 -2.89
CA THR A 103 12.75 -25.79 -3.85
C THR A 103 12.18 -25.79 -5.27
N LEU A 104 11.05 -25.12 -5.51
CA LEU A 104 10.42 -25.07 -6.83
C LEU A 104 11.37 -24.53 -7.91
N GLY A 105 11.63 -25.34 -8.95
CA GLY A 105 12.55 -25.05 -10.03
C GLY A 105 14.03 -25.43 -9.74
N VAL A 106 14.30 -25.98 -8.54
CA VAL A 106 15.60 -26.59 -8.14
C VAL A 106 15.34 -27.82 -7.28
N GLU A 107 14.32 -28.58 -7.64
CA GLU A 107 13.84 -29.72 -6.87
C GLU A 107 14.94 -30.79 -6.69
N PRO A 108 15.22 -31.23 -5.46
CA PRO A 108 16.10 -32.39 -5.26
C PRO A 108 15.40 -33.63 -5.81
N MET A 109 16.17 -34.45 -6.58
CA MET A 109 15.64 -35.62 -7.25
C MET A 109 16.34 -36.89 -6.75
N LYS A 110 15.54 -37.92 -6.50
CA LYS A 110 16.04 -39.28 -6.18
C LYS A 110 15.40 -40.30 -7.11
N ASN A 111 16.18 -41.00 -7.87
CA ASN A 111 15.72 -41.98 -8.87
C ASN A 111 14.72 -41.38 -9.90
N GLY A 112 14.87 -40.11 -10.25
CA GLY A 112 13.97 -39.43 -11.20
C GLY A 112 12.65 -38.94 -10.62
N LEU A 113 12.44 -39.05 -9.31
CA LEU A 113 11.29 -38.55 -8.58
C LEU A 113 11.72 -37.46 -7.60
N PHE A 114 10.80 -36.58 -7.28
CA PHE A 114 11.02 -35.53 -6.28
C PHE A 114 11.33 -36.11 -4.90
N ASP A 115 12.42 -35.70 -4.30
CA ASP A 115 12.84 -36.12 -2.97
C ASP A 115 12.41 -35.10 -1.93
N TYR A 116 11.22 -35.31 -1.37
CA TYR A 116 10.61 -34.39 -0.38
C TYR A 116 11.45 -34.28 0.90
N GLU A 117 12.06 -35.39 1.37
CA GLU A 117 12.89 -35.37 2.59
C GLU A 117 14.13 -34.52 2.38
N ALA A 118 14.77 -34.63 1.21
CA ALA A 118 15.89 -33.78 0.84
C ALA A 118 15.46 -32.30 0.69
N ALA A 119 14.29 -32.04 0.13
CA ALA A 119 13.73 -30.68 0.02
C ALA A 119 13.52 -30.04 1.40
N VAL A 120 12.92 -30.76 2.35
CA VAL A 120 12.73 -30.31 3.73
C VAL A 120 14.08 -30.03 4.39
N LYS A 121 15.02 -30.97 4.29
CA LYS A 121 16.37 -30.84 4.86
C LYS A 121 17.10 -29.62 4.30
N ASN A 122 17.18 -29.47 2.98
CA ASN A 122 17.85 -28.34 2.33
C ASN A 122 17.24 -27.00 2.72
N THR A 123 15.90 -26.95 2.79
CA THR A 123 15.18 -25.74 3.20
C THR A 123 15.48 -25.38 4.65
N GLN A 124 15.48 -26.37 5.55
CA GLN A 124 15.77 -26.13 6.97
C GLN A 124 17.24 -25.70 7.18
N GLU A 125 18.20 -26.31 6.47
CA GLU A 125 19.61 -25.92 6.54
C GLU A 125 19.84 -24.46 6.12
N ILE A 126 19.15 -23.97 5.08
CA ILE A 126 19.22 -22.56 4.66
C ILE A 126 18.49 -21.66 5.65
N ALA A 127 17.33 -22.06 6.15
CA ALA A 127 16.60 -21.32 7.17
C ALA A 127 17.46 -21.13 8.43
N ASP A 128 18.09 -22.19 8.91
CA ASP A 128 18.96 -22.17 10.10
C ASP A 128 20.22 -21.31 9.86
N LYS A 129 20.83 -21.43 8.67
CA LYS A 129 22.01 -20.63 8.31
C LYS A 129 21.79 -19.13 8.41
N TYR A 130 20.61 -18.66 8.03
CA TYR A 130 20.26 -17.23 8.03
C TYR A 130 19.32 -16.84 9.19
N ASN A 131 19.12 -17.75 10.16
CA ASN A 131 18.29 -17.55 11.34
C ASN A 131 16.81 -17.22 11.01
N PHE A 132 16.28 -17.85 9.95
CA PHE A 132 14.86 -17.76 9.65
C PHE A 132 14.09 -18.82 10.44
N LYS A 133 13.20 -18.38 11.33
CA LYS A 133 12.33 -19.27 12.11
C LYS A 133 11.13 -19.69 11.25
N VAL A 134 11.29 -20.75 10.45
CA VAL A 134 10.24 -21.28 9.56
C VAL A 134 10.24 -22.81 9.68
N ASP A 135 9.04 -23.39 9.70
CA ASP A 135 8.85 -24.86 9.61
C ASP A 135 8.75 -25.26 8.13
N ALA A 136 9.76 -25.96 7.64
CA ALA A 136 9.83 -26.41 6.24
C ALA A 136 8.69 -27.34 5.83
N THR A 137 8.01 -28.00 6.79
CA THR A 137 6.90 -28.93 6.53
C THR A 137 5.53 -28.27 6.54
N ALA A 138 5.41 -27.05 7.09
CA ALA A 138 4.14 -26.32 7.19
C ALA A 138 3.58 -25.99 5.80
N LYS A 139 2.26 -26.02 5.65
CA LYS A 139 1.59 -25.56 4.42
C LYS A 139 1.56 -24.03 4.38
N VAL A 140 1.87 -23.46 3.22
CA VAL A 140 1.87 -22.01 3.03
C VAL A 140 0.52 -21.37 3.37
N SER A 141 -0.60 -22.06 3.10
CA SER A 141 -1.94 -21.58 3.46
C SER A 141 -2.18 -21.37 4.96
N THR A 142 -1.31 -21.88 5.83
CA THR A 142 -1.42 -21.74 7.30
C THR A 142 -0.50 -20.68 7.87
N LEU A 143 0.36 -20.08 7.04
CA LEU A 143 1.37 -19.10 7.46
C LEU A 143 0.77 -17.71 7.65
N SER A 144 1.36 -16.93 8.57
CA SER A 144 1.14 -15.48 8.62
C SER A 144 1.82 -14.78 7.43
N VAL A 145 1.42 -13.54 7.18
CA VAL A 145 2.00 -12.71 6.11
C VAL A 145 3.52 -12.56 6.30
N GLY A 146 3.98 -12.29 7.52
CA GLY A 146 5.40 -12.20 7.85
C GLY A 146 6.15 -13.52 7.63
N GLN A 147 5.50 -14.67 7.89
CA GLN A 147 6.09 -15.98 7.58
C GLN A 147 6.17 -16.22 6.06
N MET A 148 5.15 -15.83 5.29
CA MET A 148 5.19 -15.91 3.82
C MET A 148 6.31 -15.07 3.24
N GLN A 149 6.56 -13.88 3.78
CA GLN A 149 7.69 -13.03 3.39
C GLN A 149 9.05 -13.75 3.58
N LYS A 150 9.22 -14.42 4.73
CA LYS A 150 10.42 -15.21 5.02
C LYS A 150 10.61 -16.34 4.01
N VAL A 151 9.54 -17.01 3.60
CA VAL A 151 9.56 -18.09 2.60
C VAL A 151 9.98 -17.56 1.21
N GLU A 152 9.51 -16.39 0.79
CA GLU A 152 9.95 -15.77 -0.47
C GLU A 152 11.44 -15.43 -0.48
N ILE A 153 11.97 -14.94 0.65
CA ILE A 153 13.41 -14.69 0.77
C ILE A 153 14.20 -16.01 0.70
N LEU A 154 13.77 -17.04 1.44
CA LEU A 154 14.40 -18.37 1.41
C LEU A 154 14.41 -18.97 0.00
N LYS A 155 13.35 -18.79 -0.77
CA LYS A 155 13.23 -19.22 -2.17
C LYS A 155 14.27 -18.57 -3.09
N ALA A 156 14.64 -17.31 -2.83
CA ALA A 156 15.74 -16.67 -3.56
C ALA A 156 17.12 -17.17 -3.07
N LEU A 157 17.30 -17.37 -1.77
CA LEU A 157 18.55 -17.78 -1.17
C LEU A 157 18.95 -19.22 -1.52
N ILE A 158 17.99 -20.17 -1.59
CA ILE A 158 18.29 -21.56 -1.98
C ILE A 158 18.81 -21.66 -3.42
N LYS A 159 18.43 -20.70 -4.27
CA LYS A 159 18.90 -20.57 -5.64
C LYS A 159 20.25 -19.85 -5.75
N GLY A 160 20.90 -19.53 -4.62
CA GLY A 160 22.24 -18.96 -4.56
C GLY A 160 22.32 -17.44 -4.71
N ALA A 161 21.26 -16.71 -4.41
CA ALA A 161 21.26 -15.25 -4.49
C ALA A 161 22.38 -14.62 -3.63
N LYS A 162 23.17 -13.74 -4.25
CA LYS A 162 24.20 -12.90 -3.64
C LYS A 162 23.80 -11.42 -3.65
N ILE A 163 22.94 -11.06 -4.58
CA ILE A 163 22.29 -9.76 -4.70
C ILE A 163 20.79 -10.02 -4.59
N LEU A 164 20.17 -9.50 -3.55
CA LEU A 164 18.75 -9.72 -3.26
C LEU A 164 17.96 -8.42 -3.45
N ILE A 165 17.02 -8.43 -4.38
CA ILE A 165 16.09 -7.32 -4.62
C ILE A 165 14.83 -7.56 -3.78
N LEU A 166 14.45 -6.59 -2.95
CA LEU A 166 13.23 -6.60 -2.15
C LEU A 166 12.35 -5.42 -2.59
N ASP A 167 11.22 -5.70 -3.21
CA ASP A 167 10.29 -4.68 -3.71
C ASP A 167 9.15 -4.49 -2.70
N GLU A 168 9.21 -3.40 -1.92
CA GLU A 168 8.27 -3.03 -0.85
C GLU A 168 7.99 -4.16 0.17
N PRO A 169 9.03 -4.76 0.78
CA PRO A 169 8.86 -5.99 1.56
C PRO A 169 8.09 -5.81 2.87
N THR A 170 7.86 -4.58 3.33
CA THR A 170 7.21 -4.24 4.60
C THR A 170 5.78 -3.71 4.43
N ALA A 171 5.28 -3.65 3.19
CA ALA A 171 3.99 -3.01 2.88
C ALA A 171 2.78 -3.62 3.61
N VAL A 172 2.87 -4.90 3.98
CA VAL A 172 1.79 -5.68 4.59
C VAL A 172 2.17 -6.28 5.96
N LEU A 173 3.35 -5.90 6.49
CA LEU A 173 3.86 -6.40 7.77
C LEU A 173 3.39 -5.53 8.94
N THR A 174 3.22 -6.16 10.09
CA THR A 174 3.09 -5.42 11.36
C THR A 174 4.44 -4.82 11.77
N PRO A 175 4.46 -3.81 12.67
CA PRO A 175 5.72 -3.25 13.18
C PRO A 175 6.67 -4.33 13.72
N GLN A 176 6.16 -5.29 14.47
CA GLN A 176 6.96 -6.38 15.05
C GLN A 176 7.53 -7.32 13.98
N GLU A 177 6.74 -7.66 12.95
CA GLU A 177 7.22 -8.47 11.81
C GLU A 177 8.26 -7.70 10.98
N THR A 178 8.12 -6.37 10.89
CA THR A 178 9.10 -5.49 10.23
C THR A 178 10.43 -5.50 10.97
N GLU A 179 10.43 -5.41 12.31
CA GLU A 179 11.63 -5.52 13.13
C GLU A 179 12.35 -6.86 12.91
N GLU A 180 11.59 -7.96 12.94
CA GLU A 180 12.16 -9.29 12.68
C GLU A 180 12.77 -9.39 11.27
N LEU A 181 12.13 -8.78 10.26
CA LEU A 181 12.68 -8.72 8.91
C LEU A 181 13.99 -7.94 8.87
N PHE A 182 14.07 -6.80 9.55
CA PHE A 182 15.28 -5.97 9.59
C PHE A 182 16.46 -6.72 10.21
N GLU A 183 16.25 -7.43 11.33
CA GLU A 183 17.27 -8.30 11.92
C GLU A 183 17.76 -9.36 10.92
N GLN A 184 16.84 -9.94 10.15
CA GLN A 184 17.19 -10.94 9.13
C GLN A 184 17.99 -10.31 7.98
N LEU A 185 17.64 -9.09 7.55
CA LEU A 185 18.40 -8.39 6.50
C LEU A 185 19.82 -8.05 6.97
N PHE A 186 20.02 -7.67 8.22
CA PHE A 186 21.35 -7.49 8.79
C PHE A 186 22.15 -8.80 8.80
N ASN A 187 21.53 -9.91 9.21
CA ASN A 187 22.17 -11.23 9.17
C ASN A 187 22.55 -11.66 7.75
N LEU A 188 21.71 -11.37 6.75
CA LEU A 188 22.00 -11.64 5.34
C LEU A 188 23.18 -10.81 4.85
N ARG A 189 23.20 -9.52 5.14
CA ARG A 189 24.32 -8.62 4.81
C ARG A 189 25.63 -9.13 5.41
N ASP A 190 25.62 -9.46 6.69
CA ASP A 190 26.79 -9.90 7.43
C ASP A 190 27.27 -11.30 6.96
N SER A 191 26.39 -12.08 6.33
CA SER A 191 26.67 -13.36 5.68
C SER A 191 27.11 -13.23 4.21
N GLY A 192 27.31 -12.01 3.70
CA GLY A 192 27.82 -11.77 2.35
C GLY A 192 26.76 -11.57 1.27
N VAL A 193 25.51 -11.30 1.62
CA VAL A 193 24.44 -10.96 0.67
C VAL A 193 24.27 -9.44 0.62
N SER A 194 24.33 -8.87 -0.58
CA SER A 194 24.02 -7.45 -0.81
C SER A 194 22.53 -7.31 -1.09
N VAL A 195 21.86 -6.30 -0.49
CA VAL A 195 20.41 -6.13 -0.57
C VAL A 195 20.04 -4.81 -1.22
N ILE A 196 19.21 -4.85 -2.25
CA ILE A 196 18.55 -3.68 -2.83
C ILE A 196 17.18 -3.60 -2.19
N PHE A 197 16.97 -2.57 -1.37
CA PHE A 197 15.75 -2.36 -0.61
C PHE A 197 14.92 -1.24 -1.25
N ILE A 198 13.78 -1.60 -1.86
CA ILE A 198 12.86 -0.63 -2.44
C ILE A 198 11.77 -0.36 -1.43
N SER A 199 11.65 0.88 -0.98
CA SER A 199 10.60 1.31 -0.07
C SER A 199 10.26 2.79 -0.33
N HIS A 200 9.03 3.16 -0.03
CA HIS A 200 8.59 4.54 0.05
C HIS A 200 8.53 5.05 1.49
N LYS A 201 8.72 4.17 2.49
CA LYS A 201 8.79 4.50 3.92
C LYS A 201 10.21 4.94 4.26
N LEU A 202 10.40 6.26 4.38
CA LEU A 202 11.72 6.84 4.57
C LEU A 202 12.36 6.49 5.91
N GLU A 203 11.56 6.33 6.97
CA GLU A 203 12.01 5.88 8.29
C GLU A 203 12.71 4.51 8.20
N GLU A 204 12.14 3.56 7.45
CA GLU A 204 12.74 2.25 7.22
C GLU A 204 14.08 2.37 6.50
N VAL A 205 14.13 3.20 5.44
CA VAL A 205 15.34 3.46 4.66
C VAL A 205 16.45 4.04 5.53
N MET A 206 16.13 5.06 6.32
CA MET A 206 17.09 5.71 7.22
C MET A 206 17.63 4.75 8.29
N ARG A 207 16.84 3.79 8.68
CA ARG A 207 17.17 2.86 9.76
C ARG A 207 18.07 1.72 9.32
N ILE A 208 17.82 1.11 8.14
CA ILE A 208 18.52 -0.12 7.76
C ILE A 208 19.51 0.04 6.62
N CYS A 209 19.38 1.08 5.79
CA CYS A 209 20.21 1.24 4.61
C CYS A 209 21.45 2.10 4.90
N SER A 210 22.60 1.72 4.34
CA SER A 210 23.82 2.52 4.41
C SER A 210 23.85 3.62 3.37
N LYS A 211 23.23 3.38 2.21
CA LYS A 211 23.13 4.34 1.11
C LYS A 211 21.73 4.35 0.53
N VAL A 212 21.42 5.43 -0.13
CA VAL A 212 20.15 5.64 -0.85
C VAL A 212 20.41 6.24 -2.22
N THR A 213 19.85 5.61 -3.25
CA THR A 213 19.76 6.18 -4.62
C THR A 213 18.34 6.67 -4.84
N VAL A 214 18.21 7.92 -5.27
CA VAL A 214 16.92 8.56 -5.53
C VAL A 214 16.64 8.59 -7.02
N LEU A 215 15.48 8.04 -7.42
CA LEU A 215 14.95 8.16 -8.78
C LEU A 215 13.77 9.14 -8.80
N ARG A 216 13.72 9.97 -9.85
CA ARG A 216 12.59 10.87 -10.12
C ARG A 216 12.36 11.01 -11.62
N HIS A 217 11.12 10.77 -12.07
CA HIS A 217 10.74 10.85 -13.50
C HIS A 217 11.66 10.06 -14.45
N GLY A 218 12.11 8.89 -14.00
CA GLY A 218 13.00 8.04 -14.78
C GLY A 218 14.48 8.43 -14.76
N GLU A 219 14.89 9.46 -14.05
CA GLU A 219 16.27 9.93 -13.93
C GLU A 219 16.83 9.67 -12.53
N CYS A 220 18.16 9.45 -12.42
CA CYS A 220 18.85 9.31 -11.14
C CYS A 220 19.21 10.69 -10.59
N MET A 221 18.65 11.06 -9.44
CA MET A 221 18.93 12.33 -8.76
C MET A 221 20.23 12.27 -7.93
N GLY A 222 20.81 11.10 -7.76
CA GLY A 222 22.05 10.87 -7.06
C GLY A 222 21.99 9.72 -6.07
N THR A 223 23.17 9.30 -5.62
CA THR A 223 23.38 8.31 -4.57
C THR A 223 24.04 8.98 -3.39
N TYR A 224 23.54 8.76 -2.20
CA TYR A 224 23.96 9.43 -0.97
C TYR A 224 24.16 8.42 0.15
N ASP A 225 25.06 8.71 1.07
CA ASP A 225 25.11 8.01 2.36
C ASP A 225 23.94 8.44 3.23
N THR A 226 23.20 7.50 3.81
CA THR A 226 21.99 7.79 4.61
C THR A 226 22.29 8.67 5.82
N LYS A 227 23.49 8.51 6.45
CA LYS A 227 23.95 9.34 7.58
C LYS A 227 24.03 10.85 7.29
N ASP A 228 24.13 11.25 6.01
CA ASP A 228 24.27 12.64 5.56
C ASP A 228 22.93 13.25 5.13
N LEU A 229 21.84 12.49 5.28
CA LEU A 229 20.50 12.87 4.89
C LEU A 229 19.54 12.82 6.08
N ASP A 230 18.43 13.51 5.93
CA ASP A 230 17.22 13.34 6.70
C ASP A 230 16.02 12.99 5.77
N GLU A 231 14.91 12.56 6.34
CA GLU A 231 13.72 12.19 5.57
C GLU A 231 13.19 13.35 4.71
N ALA A 232 13.23 14.58 5.23
CA ALA A 232 12.76 15.75 4.52
C ALA A 232 13.61 16.00 3.26
N LYS A 233 14.94 15.80 3.34
CA LYS A 233 15.83 15.97 2.20
C LYS A 233 15.66 14.87 1.16
N ILE A 234 15.47 13.60 1.60
CA ILE A 234 15.16 12.49 0.68
C ILE A 234 13.83 12.77 -0.02
N SER A 235 12.79 13.13 0.74
CA SER A 235 11.46 13.47 0.21
C SER A 235 11.53 14.62 -0.80
N ARG A 236 12.30 15.67 -0.50
CA ARG A 236 12.54 16.79 -1.44
C ARG A 236 13.21 16.32 -2.73
N LEU A 237 14.19 15.42 -2.66
CA LEU A 237 14.86 14.87 -3.84
C LEU A 237 13.89 14.01 -4.67
N MET A 238 13.01 13.24 -4.02
CA MET A 238 12.01 12.40 -4.67
C MET A 238 10.94 13.20 -5.38
N VAL A 239 10.35 14.20 -4.70
CA VAL A 239 9.19 14.97 -5.18
C VAL A 239 9.62 16.23 -5.95
N GLY A 240 10.80 16.78 -5.66
CA GLY A 240 11.30 18.02 -6.28
C GLY A 240 10.83 19.31 -5.60
N ARG A 241 10.05 19.20 -4.52
CA ARG A 241 9.61 20.30 -3.64
C ARG A 241 9.64 19.87 -2.19
N ASP A 242 9.49 20.82 -1.28
CA ASP A 242 9.31 20.49 0.13
C ASP A 242 7.98 19.75 0.34
N VAL A 243 8.03 18.63 1.05
CA VAL A 243 6.88 17.83 1.43
C VAL A 243 6.71 17.93 2.95
N VAL A 244 5.49 18.18 3.38
CA VAL A 244 5.16 18.17 4.81
C VAL A 244 4.85 16.73 5.19
N LEU A 245 5.82 16.08 5.82
CA LEU A 245 5.67 14.69 6.26
C LEU A 245 4.76 14.57 7.48
N LYS A 246 4.67 15.60 8.32
CA LYS A 246 3.84 15.62 9.53
C LYS A 246 2.69 16.62 9.39
N ILE A 247 1.46 16.15 9.58
CA ILE A 247 0.27 16.99 9.45
C ILE A 247 0.00 17.72 10.77
N GLU A 248 0.12 19.04 10.74
CA GLU A 248 -0.38 19.88 11.83
C GLU A 248 -1.90 19.99 11.75
N LYS A 249 -2.60 19.66 12.82
CA LYS A 249 -4.06 19.73 12.90
C LYS A 249 -4.49 20.36 14.23
N GLU A 250 -5.52 21.18 14.16
CA GLU A 250 -6.22 21.68 15.35
C GLU A 250 -7.01 20.53 16.01
N ASP A 251 -7.28 20.68 17.31
CA ASP A 251 -8.14 19.74 18.02
C ASP A 251 -9.54 19.72 17.38
N PRO A 252 -10.16 18.53 17.28
CA PRO A 252 -11.51 18.42 16.71
C PRO A 252 -12.52 19.14 17.60
N LYS A 253 -13.55 19.70 16.96
CA LYS A 253 -14.71 20.29 17.62
C LYS A 253 -15.95 19.48 17.24
N PRO A 254 -16.09 18.24 17.72
CA PRO A 254 -17.17 17.36 17.35
C PRO A 254 -18.53 17.98 17.75
N LYS A 255 -19.50 17.83 16.86
CA LYS A 255 -20.87 18.33 17.05
C LYS A 255 -21.85 17.15 17.08
N GLU A 256 -22.86 17.17 16.18
CA GLU A 256 -23.83 16.09 16.06
C GLU A 256 -23.21 14.77 15.55
N ALA A 257 -23.82 13.65 15.94
CA ALA A 257 -23.49 12.35 15.40
C ALA A 257 -23.96 12.23 13.95
N ILE A 258 -23.04 11.93 13.04
CA ILE A 258 -23.31 11.77 11.60
C ILE A 258 -23.45 10.30 11.25
N LEU A 259 -22.53 9.44 11.77
CA LEU A 259 -22.56 8.00 11.58
C LEU A 259 -22.64 7.30 12.95
N GLU A 260 -23.61 6.40 13.08
CA GLU A 260 -23.73 5.54 14.26
C GLU A 260 -23.80 4.07 13.80
N ILE A 261 -22.97 3.22 14.36
CA ILE A 261 -22.95 1.78 14.14
C ILE A 261 -23.33 1.12 15.45
N ARG A 262 -24.35 0.28 15.44
CA ARG A 262 -24.91 -0.35 16.64
C ARG A 262 -24.91 -1.86 16.51
N ASN A 263 -24.08 -2.55 17.26
CA ASN A 263 -23.98 -4.02 17.36
C ASN A 263 -24.01 -4.72 15.99
N LEU A 264 -23.21 -4.21 15.05
CA LEU A 264 -23.18 -4.68 13.67
C LEU A 264 -22.58 -6.08 13.59
N LYS A 265 -23.28 -7.00 12.87
CA LYS A 265 -22.79 -8.36 12.62
C LYS A 265 -22.95 -8.75 11.16
N ARG A 266 -21.89 -9.37 10.61
CA ARG A 266 -21.89 -9.94 9.26
C ARG A 266 -21.19 -11.30 9.27
N PHE A 267 -21.72 -12.24 8.49
CA PHE A 267 -21.14 -13.56 8.31
C PHE A 267 -20.71 -13.72 6.85
N ASN A 268 -19.62 -14.46 6.63
CA ASN A 268 -19.23 -14.85 5.28
C ASN A 268 -20.05 -16.07 4.79
N SER A 269 -19.81 -16.51 3.55
CA SER A 269 -20.49 -17.65 2.91
C SER A 269 -20.29 -18.98 3.66
N PHE A 270 -19.30 -19.08 4.54
CA PHE A 270 -19.01 -20.26 5.36
C PHE A 270 -19.64 -20.17 6.77
N GLY A 271 -20.45 -19.15 7.05
CA GLY A 271 -21.07 -18.94 8.36
C GLY A 271 -20.14 -18.42 9.45
N LYS A 272 -18.90 -18.02 9.11
CA LYS A 272 -17.97 -17.40 10.06
C LYS A 272 -18.29 -15.92 10.19
N ALA A 273 -18.35 -15.40 11.42
CA ALA A 273 -18.50 -13.99 11.67
C ALA A 273 -17.23 -13.24 11.20
N VAL A 274 -17.41 -12.30 10.26
CA VAL A 274 -16.35 -11.40 9.76
C VAL A 274 -16.50 -10.00 10.36
N ILE A 275 -17.71 -9.65 10.83
CA ILE A 275 -17.99 -8.52 11.74
C ILE A 275 -18.80 -9.10 12.89
N ASP A 276 -18.41 -8.84 14.14
CA ASP A 276 -19.05 -9.40 15.32
C ASP A 276 -19.25 -8.36 16.43
N GLY A 277 -20.38 -7.66 16.38
CA GLY A 277 -20.81 -6.75 17.42
C GLY A 277 -20.11 -5.39 17.39
N VAL A 278 -19.69 -4.92 16.22
CA VAL A 278 -19.04 -3.61 16.08
C VAL A 278 -20.03 -2.49 16.43
N THR A 279 -19.59 -1.62 17.33
CA THR A 279 -20.37 -0.45 17.81
C THR A 279 -19.43 0.73 17.94
N PHE A 280 -19.75 1.86 17.31
CA PHE A 280 -19.10 3.16 17.51
C PHE A 280 -19.89 4.28 16.82
N THR A 281 -19.58 5.52 17.20
CA THR A 281 -20.21 6.73 16.66
C THR A 281 -19.14 7.66 16.10
N VAL A 282 -19.43 8.35 14.99
CA VAL A 282 -18.55 9.38 14.39
C VAL A 282 -19.33 10.70 14.30
N HIS A 283 -18.70 11.76 14.79
CA HIS A 283 -19.30 13.08 14.89
C HIS A 283 -18.86 14.02 13.75
N SER A 284 -19.67 15.00 13.47
CA SER A 284 -19.32 16.09 12.54
C SER A 284 -17.98 16.73 12.95
N GLY A 285 -17.06 16.88 11.99
CA GLY A 285 -15.75 17.47 12.25
C GLY A 285 -14.73 16.52 12.89
N GLU A 286 -15.02 15.21 12.93
CA GLU A 286 -14.15 14.18 13.50
C GLU A 286 -13.58 13.26 12.41
N VAL A 287 -12.34 12.86 12.57
CA VAL A 287 -11.68 11.77 11.81
C VAL A 287 -11.44 10.60 12.75
N VAL A 288 -12.15 9.49 12.53
CA VAL A 288 -11.96 8.24 13.27
C VAL A 288 -11.12 7.29 12.43
N GLY A 289 -9.94 6.95 12.92
CA GLY A 289 -9.05 5.97 12.30
C GLY A 289 -9.38 4.55 12.74
N ILE A 290 -9.31 3.61 11.82
CA ILE A 290 -9.44 2.17 12.11
C ILE A 290 -8.14 1.49 11.70
N ALA A 291 -7.39 1.01 12.70
CA ALA A 291 -6.20 0.21 12.52
C ALA A 291 -6.51 -1.29 12.63
N GLY A 292 -5.71 -2.13 11.99
CA GLY A 292 -5.80 -3.58 12.09
C GLY A 292 -5.02 -4.28 10.99
N VAL A 293 -4.62 -5.53 11.24
CA VAL A 293 -3.98 -6.38 10.22
C VAL A 293 -5.02 -6.75 9.16
N GLU A 294 -4.61 -6.84 7.89
CA GLU A 294 -5.47 -7.25 6.79
C GLU A 294 -6.22 -8.55 7.10
N GLY A 295 -7.52 -8.60 6.77
CA GLY A 295 -8.39 -9.74 7.06
C GLY A 295 -9.02 -9.73 8.47
N ASN A 296 -8.90 -8.65 9.23
CA ASN A 296 -9.51 -8.51 10.56
C ASN A 296 -10.91 -7.86 10.56
N GLY A 297 -11.51 -7.66 9.38
CA GLY A 297 -12.90 -7.19 9.25
C GLY A 297 -13.05 -5.74 8.76
N GLN A 298 -11.94 -5.03 8.51
CA GLN A 298 -11.97 -3.63 8.05
C GLN A 298 -12.59 -3.50 6.66
N SER A 299 -12.18 -4.36 5.70
CA SER A 299 -12.72 -4.35 4.34
C SER A 299 -14.20 -4.69 4.33
N GLU A 300 -14.61 -5.71 5.13
CA GLU A 300 -16.01 -6.09 5.28
C GLU A 300 -16.85 -4.97 5.93
N LEU A 301 -16.28 -4.24 6.88
CA LEU A 301 -16.93 -3.07 7.48
C LEU A 301 -17.10 -1.96 6.44
N SER A 302 -16.08 -1.68 5.64
CA SER A 302 -16.15 -0.67 4.59
C SER A 302 -17.20 -1.02 3.52
N GLU A 303 -17.29 -2.28 3.10
CA GLU A 303 -18.32 -2.76 2.16
C GLU A 303 -19.74 -2.54 2.70
N VAL A 304 -19.98 -2.85 4.00
CA VAL A 304 -21.29 -2.63 4.63
C VAL A 304 -21.62 -1.15 4.69
N LEU A 305 -20.68 -0.30 5.12
CA LEU A 305 -20.88 1.15 5.20
C LEU A 305 -21.13 1.77 3.82
N ALA A 306 -20.43 1.27 2.78
CA ALA A 306 -20.63 1.70 1.40
C ALA A 306 -21.93 1.17 0.76
N GLY A 307 -22.62 0.21 1.41
CA GLY A 307 -23.79 -0.45 0.86
C GLY A 307 -23.49 -1.45 -0.26
N LEU A 308 -22.23 -1.91 -0.34
CA LEU A 308 -21.78 -2.93 -1.28
C LEU A 308 -22.11 -4.35 -0.78
N SER A 309 -22.42 -4.47 0.52
CA SER A 309 -22.73 -5.75 1.15
C SER A 309 -23.78 -5.58 2.25
N ASP A 310 -24.64 -6.59 2.42
CA ASP A 310 -25.63 -6.65 3.48
C ASP A 310 -25.00 -7.08 4.82
N PHE A 311 -25.72 -6.84 5.91
CA PHE A 311 -25.37 -7.27 7.26
C PHE A 311 -26.51 -8.05 7.92
N ALA A 312 -26.14 -9.00 8.81
CA ALA A 312 -27.10 -9.94 9.39
C ALA A 312 -27.93 -9.31 10.51
N SER A 313 -27.28 -8.55 11.39
CA SER A 313 -27.94 -7.88 12.53
C SER A 313 -27.22 -6.60 12.93
N GLY A 314 -27.86 -5.84 13.81
CA GLY A 314 -27.42 -4.50 14.17
C GLY A 314 -28.03 -3.44 13.27
N ASP A 315 -27.50 -2.23 13.36
CA ASP A 315 -27.94 -1.10 12.52
C ASP A 315 -26.77 -0.18 12.20
N VAL A 316 -26.87 0.49 11.04
CA VAL A 316 -25.99 1.57 10.63
C VAL A 316 -26.87 2.77 10.32
N ILE A 317 -26.65 3.86 11.05
CA ILE A 317 -27.46 5.08 10.97
C ILE A 317 -26.58 6.19 10.39
N LEU A 318 -26.99 6.73 9.26
CA LEU A 318 -26.34 7.86 8.60
C LEU A 318 -27.28 9.06 8.60
N ASN A 319 -26.84 10.19 9.16
CA ASN A 319 -27.64 11.40 9.30
C ASN A 319 -29.02 11.12 9.95
N GLY A 320 -29.01 10.33 11.04
CA GLY A 320 -30.21 9.97 11.82
C GLY A 320 -31.15 8.97 11.14
N LYS A 321 -30.75 8.33 10.03
CA LYS A 321 -31.58 7.37 9.29
C LYS A 321 -30.81 6.08 9.00
N SER A 322 -31.41 4.94 9.31
CA SER A 322 -30.84 3.62 8.96
C SER A 322 -30.57 3.51 7.46
N ILE A 323 -29.44 2.88 7.13
CA ILE A 323 -29.09 2.54 5.74
C ILE A 323 -29.50 1.12 5.34
N LYS A 324 -30.08 0.36 6.26
CA LYS A 324 -30.46 -1.04 6.02
C LYS A 324 -31.42 -1.17 4.84
N GLY A 325 -31.05 -2.01 3.88
CA GLY A 325 -31.85 -2.26 2.66
C GLY A 325 -31.84 -1.10 1.65
N LEU A 326 -31.02 -0.08 1.83
CA LEU A 326 -30.84 0.98 0.85
C LEU A 326 -29.82 0.56 -0.22
N SER A 327 -30.04 1.00 -1.45
CA SER A 327 -29.04 0.88 -2.51
C SER A 327 -27.88 1.86 -2.28
N VAL A 328 -26.71 1.56 -2.86
CA VAL A 328 -25.51 2.43 -2.85
C VAL A 328 -25.87 3.87 -3.21
N ARG A 329 -26.69 4.07 -4.26
CA ARG A 329 -27.12 5.41 -4.68
C ARG A 329 -27.91 6.14 -3.58
N GLN A 330 -28.84 5.43 -2.92
CA GLN A 330 -29.63 6.02 -1.84
C GLN A 330 -28.79 6.40 -0.62
N ILE A 331 -27.75 5.60 -0.32
CA ILE A 331 -26.78 5.89 0.75
C ILE A 331 -25.94 7.10 0.36
N ARG A 332 -25.42 7.17 -0.88
CA ARG A 332 -24.69 8.35 -1.37
C ARG A 332 -25.56 9.62 -1.35
N ASP A 333 -26.82 9.52 -1.74
CA ASP A 333 -27.78 10.64 -1.69
C ASP A 333 -28.07 11.12 -0.25
N LYS A 334 -27.77 10.30 0.78
CA LYS A 334 -27.81 10.69 2.19
C LYS A 334 -26.54 11.39 2.69
N GLY A 335 -25.57 11.63 1.83
CA GLY A 335 -24.39 12.41 2.15
C GLY A 335 -23.12 11.57 2.37
N MET A 336 -23.01 10.39 1.79
CA MET A 336 -21.80 9.57 1.84
C MET A 336 -20.91 9.75 0.60
N ALA A 337 -19.61 9.86 0.82
CA ALA A 337 -18.56 9.70 -0.17
C ALA A 337 -17.72 8.45 0.18
N TYR A 338 -17.24 7.72 -0.83
CA TYR A 338 -16.46 6.50 -0.64
C TYR A 338 -15.20 6.48 -1.49
N ILE A 339 -14.05 6.45 -0.84
CA ILE A 339 -12.76 6.18 -1.46
C ILE A 339 -12.47 4.70 -1.23
N ALA A 340 -12.50 3.92 -2.32
CA ALA A 340 -12.38 2.48 -2.27
C ALA A 340 -10.92 2.03 -2.16
N GLU A 341 -10.70 0.86 -1.54
CA GLU A 341 -9.39 0.22 -1.44
C GLU A 341 -8.83 -0.14 -2.82
N ASP A 342 -9.61 -0.84 -3.64
CA ASP A 342 -9.24 -1.09 -5.05
C ASP A 342 -9.88 -0.03 -5.96
N ARG A 343 -9.09 0.99 -6.28
CA ARG A 343 -9.50 2.07 -7.17
C ARG A 343 -9.89 1.62 -8.58
N MET A 344 -9.32 0.50 -9.08
CA MET A 344 -9.60 0.02 -10.44
C MET A 344 -10.87 -0.81 -10.51
N VAL A 345 -11.17 -1.58 -9.48
CA VAL A 345 -12.35 -2.46 -9.44
C VAL A 345 -13.58 -1.70 -8.96
N GLU A 346 -13.44 -0.88 -7.91
CA GLU A 346 -14.57 -0.21 -7.25
C GLU A 346 -14.55 1.32 -7.43
N GLY A 347 -13.36 1.89 -7.63
CA GLY A 347 -13.19 3.35 -7.63
C GLY A 347 -13.55 4.01 -8.95
N VAL A 348 -13.22 3.41 -10.10
CA VAL A 348 -13.39 4.01 -11.42
C VAL A 348 -13.92 3.02 -12.46
N ALA A 349 -14.58 3.56 -13.49
CA ALA A 349 -14.85 2.86 -14.74
C ALA A 349 -13.67 3.11 -15.70
N GLY A 350 -12.69 2.18 -15.74
CA GLY A 350 -11.40 2.38 -16.41
C GLY A 350 -11.50 2.75 -17.89
N ASP A 351 -12.46 2.20 -18.61
CA ASP A 351 -12.68 2.49 -20.05
C ASP A 351 -13.40 3.82 -20.31
N MET A 352 -13.98 4.42 -19.28
CA MET A 352 -14.65 5.70 -19.37
C MET A 352 -13.67 6.86 -19.19
N SER A 353 -14.03 8.04 -19.74
CA SER A 353 -13.23 9.25 -19.62
C SER A 353 -13.13 9.77 -18.18
N ILE A 354 -12.13 10.60 -17.90
CA ILE A 354 -12.00 11.33 -16.63
C ILE A 354 -13.28 12.11 -16.33
N GLU A 355 -13.84 12.81 -17.34
CA GLU A 355 -15.08 13.57 -17.23
C GLU A 355 -16.24 12.69 -16.76
N MET A 356 -16.41 11.52 -17.36
CA MET A 356 -17.49 10.60 -16.98
C MET A 356 -17.30 10.03 -15.58
N ASN A 357 -16.05 9.71 -15.19
CA ASN A 357 -15.75 9.20 -13.86
C ASN A 357 -15.97 10.26 -12.76
N ILE A 358 -15.52 11.49 -12.96
CA ILE A 358 -15.71 12.58 -11.98
C ILE A 358 -17.20 12.91 -11.81
N MET A 359 -17.99 12.82 -12.88
CA MET A 359 -19.41 13.18 -12.86
C MET A 359 -20.37 12.03 -12.62
N ALA A 360 -19.86 10.80 -12.40
CA ALA A 360 -20.68 9.58 -12.31
C ALA A 360 -21.82 9.65 -11.29
N ASP A 361 -21.62 10.31 -10.16
CA ASP A 361 -22.60 10.49 -9.09
C ASP A 361 -23.49 11.75 -9.25
N ARG A 362 -23.28 12.60 -10.28
CA ARG A 362 -23.84 13.94 -10.40
C ARG A 362 -24.75 14.16 -11.59
N PHE A 363 -24.70 13.30 -12.60
CA PHE A 363 -25.51 13.44 -13.83
C PHE A 363 -27.02 13.65 -13.56
N SER A 364 -27.54 13.09 -12.47
CA SER A 364 -28.95 13.22 -12.11
C SER A 364 -29.30 14.52 -11.42
N LYS A 365 -28.31 15.24 -10.86
CA LYS A 365 -28.54 16.48 -10.10
C LYS A 365 -29.03 17.60 -11.03
N LYS A 366 -30.03 18.38 -10.59
CA LYS A 366 -30.63 19.49 -11.39
C LYS A 366 -29.59 20.48 -11.91
N HIS A 367 -28.54 20.71 -11.15
CA HIS A 367 -27.44 21.61 -11.48
C HIS A 367 -26.73 21.26 -12.81
N TYR A 368 -26.68 19.98 -13.18
CA TYR A 368 -26.05 19.49 -14.41
C TYR A 368 -27.03 19.23 -15.53
N LYS A 369 -28.29 19.68 -15.39
CA LYS A 369 -29.33 19.51 -16.40
C LYS A 369 -29.65 20.81 -17.13
N LYS A 370 -29.61 20.78 -18.45
CA LYS A 370 -30.13 21.82 -19.32
C LYS A 370 -31.62 21.59 -19.52
N ASN A 371 -32.44 22.60 -19.26
CA ASN A 371 -33.93 22.53 -19.36
C ASN A 371 -34.54 21.35 -18.54
N GLY A 372 -33.90 20.95 -17.45
CA GLY A 372 -34.39 19.89 -16.56
C GLY A 372 -34.32 18.45 -17.10
N MET A 373 -33.99 18.25 -18.37
CA MET A 373 -34.03 16.95 -19.03
C MET A 373 -32.67 16.49 -19.57
N PHE A 374 -31.93 17.33 -20.25
CA PHE A 374 -30.67 16.96 -20.90
C PHE A 374 -29.47 17.31 -20.03
N VAL A 375 -28.42 16.48 -20.10
CA VAL A 375 -27.15 16.76 -19.43
C VAL A 375 -26.43 17.93 -20.10
N ASP A 376 -25.97 18.91 -19.32
CA ASP A 376 -25.19 20.04 -19.80
C ASP A 376 -23.69 19.67 -19.91
N ALA A 377 -23.33 19.08 -21.07
CA ALA A 377 -21.97 18.61 -21.34
C ALA A 377 -20.92 19.75 -21.27
N ARG A 378 -21.29 21.01 -21.64
CA ARG A 378 -20.34 22.13 -21.58
C ARG A 378 -20.00 22.50 -20.15
N LYS A 379 -21.00 22.49 -19.27
CA LYS A 379 -20.82 22.77 -17.84
C LYS A 379 -19.99 21.69 -17.17
N ILE A 380 -20.30 20.42 -17.44
CA ILE A 380 -19.56 19.27 -16.94
C ILE A 380 -18.09 19.36 -17.35
N ARG A 381 -17.82 19.60 -18.63
CA ARG A 381 -16.44 19.73 -19.14
C ARG A 381 -15.68 20.85 -18.47
N LYS A 382 -16.29 22.02 -18.30
CA LYS A 382 -15.67 23.17 -17.64
C LYS A 382 -15.32 22.84 -16.17
N GLU A 383 -16.22 22.20 -15.46
CA GLU A 383 -16.01 21.80 -14.07
C GLU A 383 -14.95 20.72 -13.95
N THR A 384 -14.98 19.70 -14.83
CA THR A 384 -13.93 18.67 -14.89
C THR A 384 -12.55 19.27 -15.16
N GLN A 385 -12.44 20.22 -16.09
CA GLN A 385 -11.19 20.92 -16.37
C GLN A 385 -10.67 21.70 -15.15
N GLN A 386 -11.57 22.27 -14.35
CA GLN A 386 -11.20 22.94 -13.10
C GLN A 386 -10.69 21.91 -12.08
N LEU A 387 -11.42 20.79 -11.88
CA LEU A 387 -11.01 19.73 -10.96
C LEU A 387 -9.69 19.07 -11.36
N ILE A 388 -9.43 18.90 -12.67
CA ILE A 388 -8.12 18.42 -13.17
C ILE A 388 -7.00 19.34 -12.70
N LYS A 389 -7.22 20.67 -12.70
CA LYS A 389 -6.22 21.65 -12.24
C LYS A 389 -6.10 21.65 -10.72
N ASP A 390 -7.23 21.68 -10.00
CA ASP A 390 -7.28 21.79 -8.54
C ASP A 390 -6.67 20.57 -7.84
N PHE A 391 -6.79 19.38 -8.46
CA PHE A 391 -6.22 18.14 -7.96
C PHE A 391 -4.93 17.73 -8.68
N GLU A 392 -4.39 18.59 -9.55
CA GLU A 392 -3.14 18.35 -10.28
C GLU A 392 -3.12 16.99 -11.00
N ILE A 393 -4.22 16.64 -11.68
CA ILE A 393 -4.35 15.38 -12.42
C ILE A 393 -3.53 15.49 -13.71
N SER A 394 -2.45 14.72 -13.82
CA SER A 394 -1.65 14.66 -15.04
C SER A 394 -2.36 13.80 -16.09
N CYS A 395 -2.85 14.44 -17.15
CA CYS A 395 -3.62 13.81 -18.24
C CYS A 395 -3.56 14.64 -19.51
N ASP A 396 -3.89 14.03 -20.65
CA ASP A 396 -3.99 14.70 -21.96
C ASP A 396 -5.26 15.56 -22.09
N GLY A 397 -6.25 15.32 -21.24
CA GLY A 397 -7.51 16.07 -21.19
C GLY A 397 -8.65 15.30 -20.56
N PRO A 398 -9.83 15.95 -20.36
CA PRO A 398 -10.97 15.35 -19.68
C PRO A 398 -11.58 14.13 -20.40
N GLU A 399 -11.30 13.96 -21.68
CA GLU A 399 -11.80 12.85 -22.51
C GLU A 399 -10.93 11.58 -22.43
N GLN A 400 -9.73 11.67 -21.82
CA GLN A 400 -8.82 10.54 -21.70
C GLN A 400 -9.43 9.41 -20.88
N PRO A 401 -9.38 8.13 -21.34
CA PRO A 401 -9.79 6.98 -20.53
C PRO A 401 -8.95 6.86 -19.28
N VAL A 402 -9.62 6.64 -18.13
CA VAL A 402 -8.93 6.63 -16.81
C VAL A 402 -7.88 5.54 -16.70
N ARG A 403 -8.09 4.38 -17.34
CA ARG A 403 -7.10 3.27 -17.36
C ARG A 403 -5.74 3.64 -17.97
N MET A 404 -5.66 4.75 -18.73
CA MET A 404 -4.41 5.22 -19.33
C MET A 404 -3.59 6.10 -18.38
N LEU A 405 -4.13 6.44 -17.22
CA LEU A 405 -3.46 7.23 -16.21
C LEU A 405 -2.55 6.37 -15.33
N SER A 406 -1.57 7.00 -14.69
CA SER A 406 -0.81 6.37 -13.60
C SER A 406 -1.70 6.13 -12.38
N GLY A 407 -1.30 5.18 -11.51
CA GLY A 407 -2.07 4.85 -10.31
C GLY A 407 -2.35 6.06 -9.42
N GLY A 408 -1.39 6.96 -9.23
CA GLY A 408 -1.58 8.22 -8.50
C GLY A 408 -2.61 9.14 -9.16
N ASN A 409 -2.57 9.28 -10.48
CA ASN A 409 -3.55 10.11 -11.19
C ASN A 409 -4.95 9.49 -11.21
N ILE A 410 -5.08 8.16 -11.26
CA ILE A 410 -6.36 7.47 -11.07
C ILE A 410 -6.94 7.79 -9.68
N GLN A 411 -6.10 7.73 -8.64
CA GLN A 411 -6.52 8.07 -7.28
C GLN A 411 -6.96 9.54 -7.17
N LYS A 412 -6.23 10.47 -7.81
CA LYS A 412 -6.64 11.88 -7.89
C LYS A 412 -8.01 12.07 -8.55
N VAL A 413 -8.37 11.26 -9.56
CA VAL A 413 -9.72 11.28 -10.17
C VAL A 413 -10.78 10.84 -9.16
N VAL A 414 -10.54 9.73 -8.42
CA VAL A 414 -11.45 9.26 -7.36
C VAL A 414 -11.62 10.34 -6.30
N VAL A 415 -10.52 10.85 -5.77
CA VAL A 415 -10.50 11.86 -4.70
C VAL A 415 -11.18 13.15 -5.15
N ALA A 416 -10.93 13.62 -6.38
CA ALA A 416 -11.60 14.79 -6.94
C ALA A 416 -13.13 14.61 -6.98
N ARG A 417 -13.61 13.42 -7.36
CA ARG A 417 -15.04 13.10 -7.35
C ARG A 417 -15.60 13.10 -5.92
N GLU A 418 -14.97 12.35 -5.03
CA GLU A 418 -15.51 12.11 -3.69
C GLU A 418 -15.44 13.36 -2.80
N PHE A 419 -14.31 14.06 -2.80
CA PHE A 419 -14.15 15.26 -1.97
C PHE A 419 -14.98 16.46 -2.42
N THR A 420 -15.44 16.47 -3.67
CA THR A 420 -16.30 17.54 -4.21
C THR A 420 -17.75 17.12 -4.40
N SER A 421 -18.14 15.95 -3.88
CA SER A 421 -19.52 15.44 -3.95
C SER A 421 -20.53 16.23 -3.10
N GLY A 422 -20.04 16.97 -2.09
CA GLY A 422 -20.86 17.64 -1.06
C GLY A 422 -21.33 16.71 0.04
N ALA A 423 -20.67 15.56 0.22
CA ALA A 423 -20.93 14.62 1.29
C ALA A 423 -20.45 15.17 2.64
N ASN A 424 -21.20 14.88 3.72
CA ASN A 424 -20.82 15.20 5.09
C ASN A 424 -20.19 13.99 5.84
N PHE A 425 -20.20 12.80 5.22
CA PHE A 425 -19.49 11.60 5.66
C PHE A 425 -18.58 11.08 4.54
N ILE A 426 -17.31 10.88 4.87
CA ILE A 426 -16.33 10.28 3.98
C ILE A 426 -15.88 8.94 4.58
N LEU A 427 -16.07 7.87 3.83
CA LEU A 427 -15.43 6.58 4.09
C LEU A 427 -14.18 6.49 3.22
N ALA A 428 -13.02 6.59 3.85
CA ALA A 428 -11.72 6.52 3.19
C ALA A 428 -11.05 5.19 3.52
N ASN A 429 -11.12 4.23 2.59
CA ASN A 429 -10.49 2.93 2.72
C ASN A 429 -9.21 2.89 1.91
N GLN A 430 -8.06 2.81 2.57
CA GLN A 430 -6.72 2.79 1.97
C GLN A 430 -6.49 3.96 0.99
N PRO A 431 -6.81 5.22 1.36
CA PRO A 431 -6.86 6.33 0.40
C PRO A 431 -5.51 6.65 -0.24
N THR A 432 -4.40 6.29 0.41
CA THR A 432 -3.04 6.56 -0.07
C THR A 432 -2.29 5.31 -0.54
N ARG A 433 -2.95 4.14 -0.58
CA ARG A 433 -2.31 2.88 -0.97
C ARG A 433 -1.80 2.94 -2.41
N GLY A 434 -0.50 2.68 -2.59
CA GLY A 434 0.11 2.56 -3.90
C GLY A 434 0.10 3.85 -4.73
N ILE A 435 0.25 4.99 -4.09
CA ILE A 435 0.43 6.30 -4.72
C ILE A 435 1.74 6.95 -4.28
N ASP A 436 2.12 8.03 -4.94
CA ASP A 436 3.32 8.79 -4.61
C ASP A 436 3.15 9.65 -3.33
N VAL A 437 4.28 10.00 -2.71
CA VAL A 437 4.31 10.75 -1.44
C VAL A 437 3.62 12.10 -1.56
N GLY A 438 3.78 12.81 -2.68
CA GLY A 438 3.15 14.11 -2.90
C GLY A 438 1.62 14.02 -3.01
N THR A 439 1.12 12.99 -3.70
CA THR A 439 -0.33 12.71 -3.78
C THR A 439 -0.88 12.27 -2.43
N ALA A 440 -0.15 11.43 -1.67
CA ALA A 440 -0.55 11.00 -0.33
C ALA A 440 -0.65 12.20 0.62
N GLU A 441 0.33 13.10 0.63
CA GLU A 441 0.31 14.36 1.40
C GLU A 441 -0.95 15.18 1.08
N MET A 442 -1.26 15.36 -0.19
CA MET A 442 -2.44 16.14 -0.63
C MET A 442 -3.73 15.52 -0.11
N ILE A 443 -3.89 14.20 -0.19
CA ILE A 443 -5.09 13.48 0.27
C ILE A 443 -5.23 13.61 1.79
N ARG A 444 -4.17 13.33 2.56
CA ARG A 444 -4.15 13.44 4.01
C ARG A 444 -4.51 14.86 4.48
N LYS A 445 -3.89 15.88 3.92
CA LYS A 445 -4.22 17.29 4.20
C LYS A 445 -5.67 17.62 3.87
N THR A 446 -6.20 17.10 2.76
CA THR A 446 -7.58 17.36 2.36
C THR A 446 -8.58 16.70 3.30
N ILE A 447 -8.34 15.47 3.78
CA ILE A 447 -9.17 14.80 4.79
C ILE A 447 -9.26 15.66 6.05
N VAL A 448 -8.12 16.07 6.61
CA VAL A 448 -8.07 16.89 7.83
C VAL A 448 -8.72 18.25 7.61
N ARG A 449 -8.41 18.95 6.52
CA ARG A 449 -9.02 20.24 6.18
C ARG A 449 -10.54 20.18 6.09
N LYS A 450 -11.08 19.18 5.36
CA LYS A 450 -12.54 19.02 5.24
C LYS A 450 -13.22 18.76 6.58
N SER A 451 -12.59 17.99 7.44
CA SER A 451 -13.08 17.78 8.79
C SER A 451 -13.12 19.09 9.58
N ARG A 452 -12.09 19.92 9.51
CA ARG A 452 -11.97 21.16 10.30
C ARG A 452 -12.81 22.32 9.73
N GLU A 453 -12.74 22.53 8.42
CA GLU A 453 -13.38 23.70 7.78
C GLU A 453 -14.84 23.43 7.38
N GLU A 454 -15.14 22.22 6.89
CA GLU A 454 -16.46 21.88 6.37
C GLU A 454 -17.31 21.06 7.35
N GLY A 455 -16.73 20.63 8.50
CA GLY A 455 -17.42 19.80 9.48
C GLY A 455 -17.69 18.37 8.97
N THR A 456 -17.01 17.94 7.93
CA THR A 456 -17.15 16.58 7.38
C THR A 456 -16.62 15.57 8.39
N CYS A 457 -17.35 14.48 8.67
CA CYS A 457 -16.82 13.37 9.43
C CYS A 457 -16.16 12.35 8.49
N THR A 458 -15.12 11.67 8.98
CA THR A 458 -14.40 10.68 8.19
C THR A 458 -14.14 9.42 8.99
N VAL A 459 -14.42 8.27 8.40
CA VAL A 459 -13.84 6.97 8.82
C VAL A 459 -12.67 6.68 7.91
N LEU A 460 -11.47 6.64 8.49
CA LEU A 460 -10.21 6.37 7.80
C LEU A 460 -9.75 4.95 8.14
N ILE A 461 -9.71 4.09 7.16
CA ILE A 461 -9.15 2.74 7.26
C ILE A 461 -7.84 2.73 6.48
N SER A 462 -6.72 2.43 7.14
CA SER A 462 -5.43 2.32 6.47
C SER A 462 -4.54 1.26 7.12
N ALA A 463 -3.75 0.59 6.28
CA ALA A 463 -2.66 -0.28 6.71
C ALA A 463 -1.40 0.54 7.08
N ASP A 464 -1.29 1.78 6.59
CA ASP A 464 -0.24 2.71 6.98
C ASP A 464 -0.59 3.32 8.34
N LEU A 465 0.09 2.84 9.40
CA LEU A 465 -0.16 3.31 10.77
C LEU A 465 0.17 4.79 10.94
N ASN A 466 1.18 5.31 10.25
CA ASN A 466 1.50 6.73 10.25
C ASN A 466 0.34 7.56 9.71
N GLU A 467 -0.29 7.12 8.60
CA GLU A 467 -1.48 7.78 8.08
C GLU A 467 -2.62 7.81 9.10
N VAL A 468 -2.87 6.67 9.74
CA VAL A 468 -3.93 6.56 10.77
C VAL A 468 -3.64 7.45 11.96
N LEU A 469 -2.41 7.42 12.48
CA LEU A 469 -1.99 8.21 13.65
C LEU A 469 -2.01 9.73 13.37
N GLU A 470 -1.53 10.15 12.21
CA GLU A 470 -1.43 11.56 11.85
C GLU A 470 -2.77 12.20 11.49
N CYS A 471 -3.61 11.51 10.73
CA CYS A 471 -4.86 12.07 10.23
C CYS A 471 -6.01 11.97 11.23
N SER A 472 -6.01 10.94 12.09
CA SER A 472 -7.15 10.64 12.94
C SER A 472 -7.14 11.41 14.26
N ASP A 473 -8.31 11.72 14.75
CA ASP A 473 -8.51 12.31 16.08
C ASP A 473 -8.61 11.20 17.13
N ARG A 474 -9.43 10.20 16.85
CA ARG A 474 -9.67 9.02 17.66
C ARG A 474 -9.33 7.76 16.88
N LEU A 475 -8.86 6.72 17.56
CA LEU A 475 -8.48 5.45 16.96
C LEU A 475 -9.29 4.29 17.50
N LEU A 476 -9.65 3.40 16.59
CA LEU A 476 -10.21 2.08 16.89
C LEU A 476 -9.26 1.01 16.33
N VAL A 477 -9.07 -0.08 17.07
CA VAL A 477 -8.31 -1.23 16.58
C VAL A 477 -9.27 -2.38 16.34
N MET A 478 -9.26 -2.92 15.12
CA MET A 478 -10.07 -4.08 14.76
C MET A 478 -9.25 -5.36 14.73
N ARG A 479 -9.82 -6.42 15.31
CA ARG A 479 -9.26 -7.76 15.27
C ARG A 479 -10.36 -8.82 15.26
N LYS A 480 -10.26 -9.78 14.33
CA LYS A 480 -11.24 -10.89 14.17
C LYS A 480 -12.69 -10.40 14.14
N GLY A 481 -12.95 -9.29 13.43
CA GLY A 481 -14.28 -8.72 13.26
C GLY A 481 -14.81 -7.91 14.44
N LYS A 482 -14.00 -7.64 15.45
CA LYS A 482 -14.38 -6.86 16.65
C LYS A 482 -13.52 -5.63 16.81
N VAL A 483 -14.05 -4.60 17.47
CA VAL A 483 -13.23 -3.53 18.04
C VAL A 483 -12.63 -4.05 19.35
N VAL A 484 -11.29 -4.12 19.41
CA VAL A 484 -10.55 -4.66 20.56
C VAL A 484 -9.85 -3.58 21.37
N ALA A 485 -9.75 -2.36 20.85
CA ALA A 485 -9.27 -1.20 21.58
C ALA A 485 -9.84 0.09 20.97
N ALA A 486 -9.97 1.11 21.79
CA ALA A 486 -10.37 2.47 21.42
C ALA A 486 -9.51 3.50 22.15
N PHE A 487 -8.99 4.48 21.41
CA PHE A 487 -8.15 5.54 21.96
C PHE A 487 -8.76 6.90 21.64
N PRO A 488 -9.02 7.75 22.64
CA PRO A 488 -9.69 9.04 22.43
C PRO A 488 -8.82 10.07 21.71
N LYS A 489 -7.49 9.84 21.67
CA LYS A 489 -6.53 10.70 20.98
C LYS A 489 -5.50 9.86 20.25
N ALA A 490 -5.48 9.99 18.92
CA ALA A 490 -4.57 9.25 18.06
C ALA A 490 -3.10 9.61 18.29
N ASN A 491 -2.79 10.87 18.54
CA ASN A 491 -1.42 11.38 18.73
C ASN A 491 -0.76 11.00 20.05
N GLU A 492 -1.48 10.37 20.98
CA GLU A 492 -0.95 9.85 22.24
C GLU A 492 -0.59 8.35 22.16
N VAL A 493 -0.78 7.71 21.02
CA VAL A 493 -0.58 6.27 20.81
C VAL A 493 0.63 6.04 19.90
N SER A 494 1.51 5.11 20.27
CA SER A 494 2.63 4.70 19.42
C SER A 494 2.25 3.54 18.50
N GLU A 495 2.99 3.39 17.38
CA GLU A 495 2.83 2.25 16.48
C GLU A 495 3.01 0.91 17.20
N ASP A 496 4.00 0.80 18.09
CA ASP A 496 4.24 -0.41 18.88
C ASP A 496 3.02 -0.78 19.73
N THR A 497 2.41 0.22 20.38
CA THR A 497 1.19 0.02 21.17
C THR A 497 0.05 -0.49 20.29
N LEU A 498 -0.17 0.12 19.11
CA LEU A 498 -1.18 -0.36 18.16
C LEU A 498 -0.88 -1.80 17.72
N GLY A 499 0.38 -2.11 17.42
CA GLY A 499 0.82 -3.45 17.03
C GLY A 499 0.47 -4.51 18.07
N GLU A 500 0.62 -4.24 19.37
CA GLU A 500 0.24 -5.17 20.43
C GLU A 500 -1.26 -5.52 20.43
N TYR A 501 -2.14 -4.53 20.20
CA TYR A 501 -3.59 -4.76 20.08
C TYR A 501 -3.95 -5.44 18.76
N MET A 502 -3.32 -5.07 17.65
CA MET A 502 -3.55 -5.66 16.33
C MET A 502 -3.18 -7.16 16.30
N LEU A 503 -2.10 -7.55 17.00
CA LEU A 503 -1.67 -8.94 17.15
C LEU A 503 -2.45 -9.69 18.23
N GLY A 504 -3.15 -8.96 19.12
CA GLY A 504 -3.91 -9.50 20.24
C GLY A 504 -3.05 -9.94 21.41
N ILE A 505 -1.89 -9.31 21.58
CA ILE A 505 -1.07 -9.39 22.79
C ILE A 505 -1.79 -8.68 23.93
N ARG A 506 -2.51 -7.60 23.58
CA ARG A 506 -3.39 -6.85 24.48
C ARG A 506 -4.79 -6.73 23.91
N GLU A 507 -5.78 -6.55 24.79
CA GLU A 507 -7.18 -6.28 24.46
C GLU A 507 -7.77 -5.42 25.59
N MET A 508 -8.53 -4.39 25.25
CA MET A 508 -9.26 -3.58 26.24
C MET A 508 -10.52 -4.30 26.68
N THR A 509 -10.86 -4.17 27.96
CA THR A 509 -12.14 -4.68 28.46
C THR A 509 -13.29 -3.77 27.98
N PRO A 510 -14.54 -4.27 27.95
CA PRO A 510 -15.70 -3.44 27.62
C PRO A 510 -15.80 -2.18 28.48
N GLU A 511 -15.46 -2.26 29.77
CA GLU A 511 -15.47 -1.12 30.69
C GLU A 511 -14.42 -0.06 30.32
N GLN A 512 -13.26 -0.47 29.81
CA GLN A 512 -12.21 0.45 29.33
C GLN A 512 -12.60 1.15 28.03
N MET A 513 -13.44 0.53 27.22
CA MET A 513 -13.93 1.10 25.97
C MET A 513 -15.22 1.90 26.14
N GLU A 514 -15.89 1.81 27.31
CA GLU A 514 -17.12 2.54 27.60
C GLU A 514 -16.89 4.05 27.50
N GLY A 515 -17.71 4.72 26.69
CA GLY A 515 -17.60 6.15 26.41
C GLY A 515 -16.53 6.55 25.39
N LEU A 516 -15.77 5.57 24.83
CA LEU A 516 -14.78 5.80 23.78
C LEU A 516 -15.27 5.37 22.39
N LEU A 517 -16.38 4.64 22.29
CA LEU A 517 -16.95 4.08 21.07
C LEU A 517 -18.06 4.96 20.44
#